data_1f8c2ae89568af5ffc6f14a593d89de5
#
_entry.id   1f8c2ae89568af5ffc6f14a593d89de5
#
_cell.length_a   1.000
_cell.length_b   1.000
_cell.length_c   1.000
_cell.angle_alpha   90.00
_cell.angle_beta   90.00
_cell.angle_gamma   90.00
#
_symmetry.space_group_name_H-M   'P 1'
#
loop_
_entity.id
_entity.type
_entity.pdbx_description
1 polymer ?
#
loop_
_entity_poly.entity_id
_entity_poly.type
_entity_poly.pdbx_seq_one_letter_code
_entity_poly.pdbx_strand_id
1 'polypeptide(L)'
;MGKASKLFKGRRRAGLYLLGALCLALGAVFLGMSIFGTGGEPVEEAATPVADPAPEPLVNEALVEARARTAGLVAREAAEKEAAERAAREQARREAARKGAAEKPAAPANIPPDSTMYLTIPKIGLFDIPVFEGTSEGVLSQGVGHVPGTGYPWAPGSNTYIAGHRLGYPGTVSDHVFWNLPALAAGDQIVIEDSLGQVYTYRVSEVLEVYPTDLTVMGATGGDVVSLQTCIENFGDYWTPGPNWFARYIVRGERVR
;
A
#
# COMPACT_ATOMS: atom_id res chain seq x y z
N MET A 1 48.15 15.39 41.10
CA MET A 1 47.20 16.08 41.98
C MET A 1 46.03 16.50 41.12
N GLY A 2 44.77 16.08 41.27
CA GLY A 2 44.09 15.31 42.26
C GLY A 2 42.75 14.84 41.68
N LYS A 3 42.34 13.75 42.21
CA LYS A 3 41.12 12.99 42.01
C LYS A 3 39.83 13.80 42.10
N ALA A 4 38.79 13.45 41.33
CA ALA A 4 37.44 13.26 41.88
C ALA A 4 36.55 12.48 40.89
N SER A 5 36.38 11.20 41.19
CA SER A 5 35.33 10.34 40.73
C SER A 5 34.01 10.76 41.39
N LYS A 6 32.90 10.82 40.65
CA LYS A 6 31.57 10.73 41.24
C LYS A 6 30.75 9.64 40.50
N LEU A 7 30.63 8.53 41.18
CA LEU A 7 29.58 7.52 41.01
C LEU A 7 28.22 8.22 40.96
N PHE A 8 27.41 7.91 39.96
CA PHE A 8 25.98 8.12 40.04
C PHE A 8 25.27 6.75 40.06
N LYS A 9 24.77 6.47 41.24
CA LYS A 9 24.12 5.26 41.69
C LYS A 9 22.74 5.12 41.00
N GLY A 10 22.45 3.96 40.43
CA GLY A 10 21.18 3.63 39.81
C GLY A 10 19.99 3.76 40.75
N ARG A 11 18.90 4.27 40.24
CA ARG A 11 17.56 4.11 40.80
C ARG A 11 16.74 3.26 39.88
N ARG A 12 16.57 1.99 40.26
CA ARG A 12 15.62 1.05 39.68
C ARG A 12 14.20 1.61 39.86
N ARG A 13 13.50 1.85 38.78
CA ARG A 13 12.05 2.04 38.78
C ARG A 13 11.38 0.69 38.62
N ALA A 14 11.14 0.05 39.78
CA ALA A 14 10.11 -0.97 39.94
C ALA A 14 8.76 -0.25 40.11
N GLY A 15 7.81 -0.46 39.24
CA GLY A 15 6.48 0.12 39.42
C GLY A 15 5.73 0.28 38.11
N LEU A 16 5.38 -0.82 37.43
CA LEU A 16 4.29 -0.84 36.45
C LEU A 16 3.85 -2.29 36.12
N TYR A 17 3.55 -3.10 37.16
CA TYR A 17 2.93 -4.42 36.98
C TYR A 17 1.74 -4.63 37.92
N LEU A 18 0.91 -3.60 38.13
CA LEU A 18 -0.22 -3.69 39.05
C LEU A 18 -1.54 -3.18 38.46
N LEU A 19 -1.69 -3.13 37.13
CA LEU A 19 -2.92 -2.72 36.47
C LEU A 19 -3.46 -3.75 35.45
N GLY A 20 -2.83 -4.92 35.35
CA GLY A 20 -3.28 -6.01 34.44
C GLY A 20 -4.15 -7.09 35.07
N ALA A 21 -4.35 -7.08 36.40
CA ALA A 21 -5.04 -8.18 37.11
C ALA A 21 -6.48 -7.86 37.53
N LEU A 22 -7.05 -6.71 37.23
CA LEU A 22 -8.39 -6.32 37.70
C LEU A 22 -9.50 -6.48 36.64
N CYS A 23 -9.20 -6.82 35.40
CA CYS A 23 -10.21 -6.99 34.35
C CYS A 23 -10.68 -8.44 34.14
N LEU A 24 -10.11 -9.43 34.81
CA LEU A 24 -10.50 -10.85 34.67
C LEU A 24 -11.42 -11.37 35.80
N ALA A 25 -11.76 -10.53 36.78
CA ALA A 25 -12.62 -10.94 37.90
C ALA A 25 -14.09 -10.52 37.77
N LEU A 26 -14.50 -9.78 36.75
CA LEU A 26 -15.88 -9.31 36.57
C LEU A 26 -16.68 -10.07 35.50
N GLY A 27 -16.09 -11.05 34.82
CA GLY A 27 -16.74 -11.87 33.77
C GLY A 27 -17.43 -13.17 34.28
N ALA A 28 -17.29 -13.55 35.57
CA ALA A 28 -17.73 -14.84 36.06
C ALA A 28 -18.97 -14.80 36.98
N VAL A 29 -19.63 -13.65 37.13
CA VAL A 29 -20.80 -13.53 38.10
C VAL A 29 -22.15 -13.53 37.37
N PHE A 30 -22.23 -13.56 36.04
CA PHE A 30 -23.52 -13.51 35.33
C PHE A 30 -24.03 -14.87 34.80
N LEU A 31 -23.43 -16.01 35.16
CA LEU A 31 -23.86 -17.32 34.67
C LEU A 31 -24.31 -18.27 35.83
N GLY A 32 -24.78 -17.78 36.93
CA GLY A 32 -25.08 -18.62 38.10
C GLY A 32 -26.35 -18.31 38.87
N MET A 33 -27.40 -17.76 38.26
CA MET A 33 -28.65 -17.49 38.99
C MET A 33 -29.90 -17.77 38.14
N SER A 34 -30.15 -19.04 37.86
CA SER A 34 -31.44 -19.48 37.33
C SER A 34 -31.65 -21.00 37.58
N ILE A 35 -31.46 -21.46 38.80
CA ILE A 35 -32.01 -22.74 39.25
C ILE A 35 -32.29 -22.58 40.76
N PHE A 36 -33.49 -22.18 41.10
CA PHE A 36 -34.24 -22.54 42.34
C PHE A 36 -35.48 -21.64 42.40
N GLY A 37 -36.60 -22.19 42.00
CA GLY A 37 -37.95 -21.67 42.21
C GLY A 37 -38.88 -22.83 42.46
N THR A 38 -39.20 -23.01 43.71
CA THR A 38 -40.04 -24.01 44.31
C THR A 38 -41.51 -23.86 43.94
N GLY A 39 -42.17 -25.01 43.77
CA GLY A 39 -43.49 -25.32 44.22
C GLY A 39 -44.67 -24.35 43.97
N GLY A 40 -45.56 -24.72 43.08
CA GLY A 40 -46.87 -24.13 42.89
C GLY A 40 -47.81 -25.20 42.33
N GLU A 41 -48.95 -25.35 42.94
CA GLU A 41 -49.99 -26.39 42.83
C GLU A 41 -50.53 -26.57 41.36
N PRO A 42 -51.19 -27.70 41.08
CA PRO A 42 -51.70 -28.01 39.73
C PRO A 42 -52.93 -27.16 39.40
N VAL A 43 -52.80 -26.30 38.41
CA VAL A 43 -53.93 -25.60 37.83
C VAL A 43 -54.47 -26.44 36.68
N GLU A 44 -55.75 -26.71 36.77
CA GLU A 44 -56.64 -27.41 35.88
C GLU A 44 -56.38 -27.06 34.42
N GLU A 45 -56.16 -28.09 33.62
CA GLU A 45 -55.90 -28.03 32.18
C GLU A 45 -57.13 -27.53 31.41
N ALA A 46 -57.16 -26.21 31.17
CA ALA A 46 -58.09 -25.68 30.19
C ALA A 46 -57.54 -25.94 28.78
N ALA A 47 -58.20 -26.80 28.06
CA ALA A 47 -57.89 -27.11 26.65
C ALA A 47 -57.79 -25.82 25.81
N THR A 48 -56.60 -25.44 25.44
CA THR A 48 -56.38 -24.43 24.43
C THR A 48 -56.79 -24.98 23.06
N PRO A 49 -57.56 -24.23 22.27
CA PRO A 49 -57.87 -24.66 20.90
C PRO A 49 -56.56 -24.72 20.11
N VAL A 50 -56.30 -25.88 19.50
CA VAL A 50 -55.22 -26.07 18.53
C VAL A 50 -55.46 -25.08 17.42
N ALA A 51 -54.63 -24.02 17.32
CA ALA A 51 -54.66 -23.16 16.18
C ALA A 51 -54.15 -23.97 14.99
N ASP A 52 -54.92 -23.98 13.92
CA ASP A 52 -54.52 -24.56 12.66
C ASP A 52 -53.11 -23.98 12.27
N PRO A 53 -52.18 -24.82 11.80
CA PRO A 53 -50.90 -24.32 11.34
C PRO A 53 -51.17 -23.34 10.20
N ALA A 54 -50.61 -22.14 10.34
CA ALA A 54 -50.65 -21.14 9.30
C ALA A 54 -50.18 -21.80 7.97
N PRO A 55 -50.81 -21.56 6.82
CA PRO A 55 -50.39 -22.14 5.57
C PRO A 55 -48.94 -21.71 5.29
N GLU A 56 -48.09 -22.69 5.04
CA GLU A 56 -46.72 -22.42 4.61
C GLU A 56 -46.75 -21.55 3.35
N PRO A 57 -45.88 -20.54 3.27
CA PRO A 57 -45.83 -19.72 2.08
C PRO A 57 -45.47 -20.62 0.91
N LEU A 58 -46.38 -20.72 -0.07
CA LEU A 58 -46.15 -21.43 -1.31
C LEU A 58 -45.00 -20.76 -2.05
N VAL A 59 -43.76 -21.19 -1.75
CA VAL A 59 -42.58 -20.76 -2.48
C VAL A 59 -42.75 -21.32 -3.90
N ASN A 60 -43.05 -20.44 -4.85
CA ASN A 60 -43.12 -20.81 -6.23
C ASN A 60 -41.71 -21.11 -6.74
N GLU A 61 -41.30 -22.37 -6.65
CA GLU A 61 -39.95 -22.84 -7.03
C GLU A 61 -39.60 -22.42 -8.48
N ALA A 62 -40.60 -22.43 -9.37
CA ALA A 62 -40.41 -21.98 -10.74
C ALA A 62 -40.03 -20.50 -10.85
N LEU A 63 -40.56 -19.64 -9.96
CA LEU A 63 -40.22 -18.23 -9.91
C LEU A 63 -38.82 -17.98 -9.33
N VAL A 64 -38.45 -18.78 -8.33
CA VAL A 64 -37.10 -18.72 -7.73
C VAL A 64 -36.07 -19.16 -8.78
N GLU A 65 -36.34 -20.24 -9.49
CA GLU A 65 -35.44 -20.76 -10.52
C GLU A 65 -35.33 -19.79 -11.72
N ALA A 66 -36.45 -19.17 -12.14
CA ALA A 66 -36.43 -18.14 -13.18
C ALA A 66 -35.59 -16.92 -12.79
N ARG A 67 -35.71 -16.46 -11.54
CA ARG A 67 -34.90 -15.35 -11.00
C ARG A 67 -33.41 -15.71 -10.93
N ALA A 68 -33.07 -16.93 -10.49
CA ALA A 68 -31.70 -17.41 -10.46
C ALA A 68 -31.07 -17.48 -11.87
N ARG A 69 -31.81 -17.95 -12.86
CA ARG A 69 -31.36 -17.97 -14.27
C ARG A 69 -31.13 -16.55 -14.81
N THR A 70 -32.06 -15.63 -14.55
CA THR A 70 -31.93 -14.23 -14.97
C THR A 70 -30.73 -13.55 -14.31
N ALA A 71 -30.54 -13.76 -13.00
CA ALA A 71 -29.38 -13.22 -12.28
C ALA A 71 -28.06 -13.78 -12.84
N GLY A 72 -28.02 -15.07 -13.19
CA GLY A 72 -26.87 -15.70 -13.82
C GLY A 72 -26.53 -15.12 -15.20
N LEU A 73 -27.55 -14.81 -16.02
CA LEU A 73 -27.36 -14.17 -17.32
C LEU A 73 -26.82 -12.76 -17.19
N VAL A 74 -27.37 -11.95 -16.28
CA VAL A 74 -26.92 -10.57 -16.01
C VAL A 74 -25.49 -10.56 -15.49
N ALA A 75 -25.15 -11.48 -14.57
CA ALA A 75 -23.79 -11.58 -14.05
C ALA A 75 -22.78 -11.98 -15.14
N ARG A 76 -23.17 -12.88 -16.04
CA ARG A 76 -22.32 -13.28 -17.17
C ARG A 76 -22.11 -12.13 -18.16
N GLU A 77 -23.16 -11.41 -18.52
CA GLU A 77 -23.07 -10.25 -19.41
C GLU A 77 -22.18 -9.14 -18.79
N ALA A 78 -22.30 -8.88 -17.48
CA ALA A 78 -21.45 -7.95 -16.78
C ALA A 78 -19.98 -8.39 -16.80
N ALA A 79 -19.70 -9.68 -16.57
CA ALA A 79 -18.34 -10.22 -16.62
C ALA A 79 -17.74 -10.17 -18.04
N GLU A 80 -18.52 -10.47 -19.08
CA GLU A 80 -18.09 -10.36 -20.48
C GLU A 80 -17.78 -8.90 -20.86
N LYS A 81 -18.60 -7.95 -20.41
CA LYS A 81 -18.36 -6.52 -20.61
C LYS A 81 -17.08 -6.05 -19.91
N GLU A 82 -16.89 -6.44 -18.66
CA GLU A 82 -15.67 -6.10 -17.91
C GLU A 82 -14.41 -6.69 -18.56
N ALA A 83 -14.49 -7.94 -19.02
CA ALA A 83 -13.40 -8.58 -19.75
C ALA A 83 -13.07 -7.87 -21.06
N ALA A 84 -14.10 -7.45 -21.80
CA ALA A 84 -13.93 -6.69 -23.04
C ALA A 84 -13.30 -5.30 -22.79
N GLU A 85 -13.73 -4.60 -21.72
CA GLU A 85 -13.12 -3.32 -21.34
C GLU A 85 -11.66 -3.47 -20.91
N ARG A 86 -11.33 -4.52 -20.15
CA ARG A 86 -9.93 -4.83 -19.79
C ARG A 86 -9.07 -5.11 -21.03
N ALA A 87 -9.59 -5.92 -21.96
CA ALA A 87 -8.90 -6.23 -23.19
C ALA A 87 -8.67 -4.98 -24.06
N ALA A 88 -9.69 -4.10 -24.17
CA ALA A 88 -9.59 -2.84 -24.90
C ALA A 88 -8.53 -1.88 -24.27
N ARG A 89 -8.51 -1.77 -22.93
CA ARG A 89 -7.48 -0.98 -22.20
C ARG A 89 -6.08 -1.55 -22.43
N GLU A 90 -5.93 -2.87 -22.38
CA GLU A 90 -4.63 -3.50 -22.63
C GLU A 90 -4.18 -3.30 -24.08
N GLN A 91 -5.09 -3.40 -25.04
CA GLN A 91 -4.79 -3.16 -26.44
C GLN A 91 -4.42 -1.71 -26.72
N ALA A 92 -5.14 -0.74 -26.13
CA ALA A 92 -4.80 0.68 -26.21
C ALA A 92 -3.43 0.97 -25.60
N ARG A 93 -3.10 0.32 -24.45
CA ARG A 93 -1.79 0.41 -23.80
C ARG A 93 -0.66 -0.15 -24.69
N ARG A 94 -0.91 -1.32 -25.32
CA ARG A 94 0.06 -1.92 -26.27
C ARG A 94 0.26 -1.05 -27.52
N GLU A 95 -0.80 -0.42 -28.02
CA GLU A 95 -0.71 0.47 -29.17
C GLU A 95 0.00 1.78 -28.83
N ALA A 96 -0.28 2.36 -27.64
CA ALA A 96 0.46 3.51 -27.12
C ALA A 96 1.95 3.18 -26.93
N ALA A 97 2.27 2.00 -26.39
CA ALA A 97 3.64 1.52 -26.26
C ALA A 97 4.33 1.33 -27.63
N ARG A 98 3.60 0.84 -28.64
CA ARG A 98 4.13 0.72 -30.01
C ARG A 98 4.37 2.08 -30.66
N LYS A 99 3.48 3.04 -30.48
CA LYS A 99 3.66 4.43 -30.99
C LYS A 99 4.82 5.13 -30.30
N GLY A 100 4.97 4.97 -28.97
CA GLY A 100 6.12 5.48 -28.23
C GLY A 100 7.45 4.83 -28.62
N ALA A 101 7.44 3.54 -28.97
CA ALA A 101 8.64 2.84 -29.47
C ALA A 101 9.03 3.20 -30.90
N ALA A 102 8.08 3.69 -31.72
CA ALA A 102 8.35 4.10 -33.11
C ALA A 102 9.03 5.47 -33.20
N GLU A 103 8.87 6.32 -32.18
CA GLU A 103 9.60 7.58 -32.04
C GLU A 103 10.82 7.33 -31.15
N LYS A 104 11.83 6.64 -31.72
CA LYS A 104 13.10 6.38 -31.04
C LYS A 104 13.77 7.73 -30.73
N PRO A 105 13.81 8.14 -29.46
CA PRO A 105 14.59 9.33 -29.09
C PRO A 105 16.05 9.09 -29.47
N ALA A 106 16.73 10.11 -29.92
CA ALA A 106 18.16 10.02 -30.15
C ALA A 106 18.84 9.47 -28.88
N ALA A 107 19.74 8.50 -29.06
CA ALA A 107 20.53 7.99 -27.95
C ALA A 107 21.13 9.17 -27.17
N PRO A 108 21.12 9.20 -25.86
CA PRO A 108 21.73 10.27 -25.09
C PRO A 108 23.20 10.38 -25.48
N ALA A 109 23.66 11.59 -25.78
CA ALA A 109 25.02 11.82 -26.23
C ALA A 109 26.07 11.42 -25.17
N ASN A 110 25.68 11.29 -23.90
CA ASN A 110 26.56 10.95 -22.77
C ASN A 110 25.86 9.99 -21.85
N ILE A 111 26.36 8.76 -21.74
CA ILE A 111 26.00 7.82 -20.66
C ILE A 111 26.90 8.19 -19.48
N PRO A 112 26.34 8.41 -18.27
CA PRO A 112 27.13 8.71 -17.09
C PRO A 112 28.16 7.62 -16.77
N PRO A 113 29.33 7.98 -16.23
CA PRO A 113 30.38 7.02 -15.90
C PRO A 113 30.03 6.10 -14.72
N ASP A 114 29.11 6.54 -13.90
CA ASP A 114 28.52 5.76 -12.79
C ASP A 114 27.01 5.95 -12.72
N SER A 115 26.34 5.10 -11.98
CA SER A 115 24.87 5.08 -11.86
C SER A 115 24.31 5.97 -10.75
N THR A 116 25.16 6.73 -10.06
CA THR A 116 24.72 7.62 -8.99
C THR A 116 23.86 8.74 -9.56
N MET A 117 22.73 8.96 -8.91
CA MET A 117 21.80 10.04 -9.24
C MET A 117 21.42 10.81 -7.98
N TYR A 118 20.80 11.97 -8.17
CA TYR A 118 20.29 12.81 -7.08
C TYR A 118 18.82 13.11 -7.33
N LEU A 119 17.98 12.88 -6.31
CA LEU A 119 16.54 13.06 -6.39
C LEU A 119 16.12 14.34 -5.66
N THR A 120 15.35 15.18 -6.34
CA THR A 120 14.75 16.39 -5.78
C THR A 120 13.24 16.37 -5.99
N ILE A 121 12.46 16.57 -4.92
CA ILE A 121 11.01 16.67 -4.94
C ILE A 121 10.59 17.86 -4.07
N PRO A 122 10.51 19.06 -4.64
CA PRO A 122 10.35 20.31 -3.86
C PRO A 122 9.10 20.32 -2.97
N LYS A 123 7.99 19.78 -3.45
CA LYS A 123 6.71 19.78 -2.73
C LYS A 123 6.77 19.08 -1.38
N ILE A 124 7.61 18.07 -1.23
CA ILE A 124 7.77 17.31 0.02
C ILE A 124 9.12 17.57 0.71
N GLY A 125 9.82 18.61 0.26
CA GLY A 125 11.05 19.08 0.90
C GLY A 125 12.26 18.17 0.71
N LEU A 126 12.29 17.33 -0.31
CA LEU A 126 13.44 16.51 -0.66
C LEU A 126 14.31 17.25 -1.67
N PHE A 127 15.59 17.42 -1.35
CA PHE A 127 16.58 18.09 -2.20
C PHE A 127 17.88 17.29 -2.19
N ASP A 128 18.37 16.98 -3.40
CA ASP A 128 19.65 16.31 -3.61
C ASP A 128 19.84 14.99 -2.85
N ILE A 129 18.74 14.22 -2.72
CA ILE A 129 18.78 12.91 -2.06
C ILE A 129 19.55 11.93 -2.92
N PRO A 130 20.65 11.30 -2.42
CA PRO A 130 21.42 10.36 -3.20
C PRO A 130 20.60 9.14 -3.58
N VAL A 131 20.69 8.72 -4.83
CA VAL A 131 20.10 7.50 -5.39
C VAL A 131 21.23 6.58 -5.79
N PHE A 132 21.44 5.53 -5.01
CA PHE A 132 22.48 4.54 -5.28
C PHE A 132 21.90 3.30 -5.96
N GLU A 133 22.75 2.55 -6.65
CA GLU A 133 22.34 1.26 -7.24
C GLU A 133 22.08 0.22 -6.16
N GLY A 134 20.91 -0.44 -6.21
CA GLY A 134 20.52 -1.51 -5.30
C GLY A 134 19.51 -1.09 -4.24
N THR A 135 19.01 -2.08 -3.52
CA THR A 135 17.97 -1.91 -2.48
C THR A 135 18.32 -2.67 -1.19
N SER A 136 19.61 -2.94 -0.97
CA SER A 136 20.07 -3.48 0.31
C SER A 136 19.91 -2.43 1.42
N GLU A 137 19.80 -2.88 2.67
CA GLU A 137 19.71 -1.98 3.83
C GLU A 137 20.89 -1.00 3.90
N GLY A 138 22.09 -1.44 3.51
CA GLY A 138 23.27 -0.59 3.45
C GLY A 138 23.16 0.54 2.43
N VAL A 139 22.44 0.32 1.33
CA VAL A 139 22.13 1.35 0.32
C VAL A 139 21.02 2.26 0.83
N LEU A 140 19.91 1.67 1.25
CA LEU A 140 18.71 2.43 1.66
C LEU A 140 18.94 3.28 2.91
N SER A 141 19.90 2.96 3.78
CA SER A 141 20.27 3.80 4.92
C SER A 141 21.01 5.08 4.51
N GLN A 142 21.62 5.12 3.33
CA GLN A 142 22.37 6.27 2.83
C GLN A 142 21.55 7.22 1.95
N GLY A 143 20.32 6.83 1.60
CA GLY A 143 19.44 7.62 0.73
C GLY A 143 18.30 6.77 0.22
N VAL A 144 18.14 6.76 -1.10
CA VAL A 144 17.19 5.90 -1.80
C VAL A 144 17.92 5.00 -2.80
N GLY A 145 17.30 3.89 -3.20
CA GLY A 145 17.92 2.89 -4.06
C GLY A 145 17.26 2.80 -5.43
N HIS A 146 18.06 2.84 -6.50
CA HIS A 146 17.61 2.44 -7.83
C HIS A 146 17.46 0.91 -7.85
N VAL A 147 16.29 0.43 -8.26
CA VAL A 147 16.00 -1.02 -8.28
C VAL A 147 16.74 -1.68 -9.44
N PRO A 148 17.64 -2.65 -9.17
CA PRO A 148 18.42 -3.31 -10.21
C PRO A 148 17.55 -3.94 -11.30
N GLY A 149 17.97 -3.79 -12.55
CA GLY A 149 17.26 -4.32 -13.71
C GLY A 149 16.12 -3.42 -14.23
N THR A 150 15.86 -2.29 -13.60
CA THR A 150 14.99 -1.24 -14.14
C THR A 150 15.78 -0.24 -14.99
N GLY A 151 15.09 0.66 -15.69
CA GLY A 151 15.76 1.60 -16.59
C GLY A 151 16.34 2.81 -15.87
N TYR A 152 17.19 3.56 -16.59
CA TYR A 152 17.77 4.81 -16.12
C TYR A 152 17.19 6.02 -16.85
N PRO A 153 17.26 7.24 -16.28
CA PRO A 153 16.72 8.47 -16.90
C PRO A 153 17.29 8.76 -18.30
N TRP A 154 18.52 8.35 -18.56
CA TRP A 154 19.19 8.52 -19.87
C TRP A 154 18.86 7.42 -20.88
N ALA A 155 18.15 6.38 -20.48
CA ALA A 155 17.73 5.31 -21.38
C ALA A 155 16.29 5.57 -21.88
N PRO A 156 16.09 5.78 -23.20
CA PRO A 156 14.77 6.07 -23.75
C PRO A 156 13.75 4.95 -23.48
N GLY A 157 12.50 5.33 -23.19
CA GLY A 157 11.41 4.40 -22.94
C GLY A 157 11.52 3.65 -21.61
N SER A 158 12.36 4.15 -20.70
CA SER A 158 12.67 3.48 -19.45
C SER A 158 11.71 3.86 -18.32
N ASN A 159 11.54 2.92 -17.38
CA ASN A 159 10.97 3.16 -16.06
C ASN A 159 12.13 3.18 -15.06
N THR A 160 12.53 4.37 -14.62
CA THR A 160 13.53 4.54 -13.56
C THR A 160 12.86 4.28 -12.22
N TYR A 161 13.10 3.09 -11.65
CA TYR A 161 12.38 2.68 -10.44
C TYR A 161 13.25 2.87 -9.20
N ILE A 162 12.77 3.70 -8.27
CA ILE A 162 13.50 4.11 -7.07
C ILE A 162 12.69 3.72 -5.83
N ALA A 163 13.32 2.98 -4.93
CA ALA A 163 12.75 2.57 -3.65
C ALA A 163 13.39 3.37 -2.50
N GLY A 164 12.58 3.74 -1.52
CA GLY A 164 13.03 4.42 -0.33
C GLY A 164 12.22 4.04 0.90
N HIS A 165 12.84 4.19 2.06
CA HIS A 165 12.18 3.90 3.32
C HIS A 165 11.01 4.84 3.62
N ARG A 166 9.98 4.29 4.25
CA ARG A 166 8.89 5.06 4.85
C ARG A 166 9.37 5.77 6.11
N LEU A 167 9.91 5.02 7.06
CA LEU A 167 10.45 5.53 8.33
C LEU A 167 11.97 5.72 8.25
N GLY A 168 12.69 4.75 7.71
CA GLY A 168 14.15 4.80 7.66
C GLY A 168 14.82 4.74 9.04
N TYR A 169 16.05 5.25 9.11
CA TYR A 169 16.88 5.22 10.30
C TYR A 169 17.09 6.64 10.83
N PRO A 170 16.73 6.93 12.10
CA PRO A 170 16.90 8.24 12.70
C PRO A 170 18.33 8.78 12.57
N GLY A 171 18.47 10.03 12.13
CA GLY A 171 19.75 10.69 11.96
C GLY A 171 20.53 10.32 10.69
N THR A 172 19.91 9.57 9.77
CA THR A 172 20.47 9.29 8.44
C THR A 172 19.67 9.99 7.34
N VAL A 173 20.18 9.98 6.10
CA VAL A 173 19.45 10.52 4.94
C VAL A 173 18.14 9.74 4.68
N SER A 174 18.07 8.49 5.10
CA SER A 174 16.87 7.67 4.95
C SER A 174 15.75 8.01 5.92
N ASP A 175 16.04 8.81 6.97
CA ASP A 175 15.06 9.13 8.01
C ASP A 175 13.84 9.84 7.42
N HIS A 176 12.71 9.13 7.37
CA HIS A 176 11.45 9.60 6.80
C HIS A 176 11.55 10.06 5.32
N VAL A 177 12.54 9.57 4.57
CA VAL A 177 12.83 10.07 3.22
C VAL A 177 11.60 10.05 2.30
N PHE A 178 10.80 8.99 2.35
CA PHE A 178 9.54 8.89 1.59
C PHE A 178 8.28 8.93 2.46
N TRP A 179 8.37 9.48 3.68
CA TRP A 179 7.21 9.63 4.55
C TRP A 179 6.09 10.45 3.89
N ASN A 180 6.44 11.57 3.28
CA ASN A 180 5.48 12.47 2.64
C ASN A 180 5.18 12.13 1.17
N LEU A 181 5.61 10.97 0.65
CA LEU A 181 5.33 10.58 -0.72
C LEU A 181 3.82 10.61 -1.07
N PRO A 182 2.88 10.22 -0.16
CA PRO A 182 1.46 10.32 -0.40
C PRO A 182 0.88 11.75 -0.49
N ALA A 183 1.66 12.77 -0.17
CA ALA A 183 1.24 14.16 -0.35
C ALA A 183 1.41 14.66 -1.80
N LEU A 184 2.05 13.87 -2.66
CA LEU A 184 2.20 14.20 -4.08
C LEU A 184 0.88 13.99 -4.83
N ALA A 185 0.63 14.90 -5.76
CA ALA A 185 -0.54 14.88 -6.63
C ALA A 185 -0.13 15.03 -8.09
N ALA A 186 -1.04 14.73 -9.01
CA ALA A 186 -0.82 14.90 -10.44
C ALA A 186 -0.30 16.32 -10.78
N GLY A 187 0.76 16.38 -11.59
CA GLY A 187 1.42 17.61 -11.98
C GLY A 187 2.57 18.07 -11.07
N ASP A 188 2.74 17.48 -9.88
CA ASP A 188 3.88 17.79 -9.01
C ASP A 188 5.20 17.40 -9.66
N GLN A 189 6.24 18.15 -9.37
CA GLN A 189 7.54 17.97 -9.98
C GLN A 189 8.40 16.94 -9.25
N ILE A 190 9.04 16.07 -10.03
CA ILE A 190 10.12 15.18 -9.61
C ILE A 190 11.31 15.49 -10.52
N VAL A 191 12.48 15.65 -9.95
CA VAL A 191 13.72 15.94 -10.68
C VAL A 191 14.76 14.89 -10.31
N ILE A 192 15.42 14.36 -11.32
CA ILE A 192 16.61 13.51 -11.17
C ILE A 192 17.77 14.20 -11.86
N GLU A 193 18.91 14.25 -11.21
CA GLU A 193 20.18 14.69 -11.77
C GLU A 193 21.15 13.51 -11.79
N ASP A 194 21.86 13.29 -12.88
CA ASP A 194 22.87 12.24 -12.99
C ASP A 194 24.27 12.74 -12.60
N SER A 195 25.24 11.85 -12.57
CA SER A 195 26.62 12.15 -12.17
C SER A 195 27.38 13.10 -13.12
N LEU A 196 26.80 13.41 -14.30
CA LEU A 196 27.30 14.42 -15.22
C LEU A 196 26.60 15.78 -15.06
N GLY A 197 25.64 15.91 -14.11
CA GLY A 197 24.85 17.12 -13.93
C GLY A 197 23.72 17.27 -14.95
N GLN A 198 23.39 16.22 -15.70
CA GLN A 198 22.24 16.24 -16.59
C GLN A 198 20.95 16.09 -15.81
N VAL A 199 20.02 17.02 -16.02
CA VAL A 199 18.75 17.09 -15.29
C VAL A 199 17.62 16.46 -16.10
N TYR A 200 16.85 15.62 -15.44
CA TYR A 200 15.67 14.92 -15.97
C TYR A 200 14.45 15.33 -15.14
N THR A 201 13.52 16.05 -15.74
CA THR A 201 12.32 16.54 -15.06
C THR A 201 11.11 15.68 -15.41
N TYR A 202 10.34 15.33 -14.38
CA TYR A 202 9.12 14.56 -14.50
C TYR A 202 7.95 15.28 -13.82
N ARG A 203 6.74 14.98 -14.26
CA ARG A 203 5.49 15.39 -13.60
C ARG A 203 4.73 14.16 -13.15
N VAL A 204 4.27 14.18 -11.91
CA VAL A 204 3.43 13.09 -11.36
C VAL A 204 2.21 12.90 -12.28
N SER A 205 2.01 11.68 -12.75
CA SER A 205 0.93 11.29 -13.65
C SER A 205 0.03 10.22 -13.06
N GLU A 206 0.57 9.36 -12.18
CA GLU A 206 -0.15 8.20 -11.66
C GLU A 206 0.28 7.86 -10.23
N VAL A 207 -0.65 7.36 -9.45
CA VAL A 207 -0.41 6.74 -8.14
C VAL A 207 -0.93 5.32 -8.17
N LEU A 208 -0.13 4.38 -7.65
CA LEU A 208 -0.45 2.96 -7.62
C LEU A 208 -0.27 2.43 -6.19
N GLU A 209 -1.14 1.53 -5.81
CA GLU A 209 -0.99 0.72 -4.60
C GLU A 209 -0.99 -0.75 -5.01
N VAL A 210 0.03 -1.48 -4.61
CA VAL A 210 0.20 -2.87 -5.01
C VAL A 210 0.70 -3.73 -3.85
N TYR A 211 0.52 -5.04 -3.96
CA TYR A 211 1.19 -5.97 -3.05
C TYR A 211 2.69 -6.03 -3.32
N PRO A 212 3.52 -6.34 -2.31
CA PRO A 212 4.98 -6.45 -2.48
C PRO A 212 5.43 -7.46 -3.55
N THR A 213 4.57 -8.40 -3.90
CA THR A 213 4.81 -9.44 -4.91
C THR A 213 4.45 -9.02 -6.33
N ASP A 214 3.79 -7.87 -6.51
CA ASP A 214 3.47 -7.37 -7.85
C ASP A 214 4.66 -6.61 -8.44
N LEU A 215 5.50 -7.32 -9.15
CA LEU A 215 6.67 -6.77 -9.83
C LEU A 215 6.37 -6.17 -11.21
N THR A 216 5.14 -6.29 -11.70
CA THR A 216 4.75 -5.76 -13.03
C THR A 216 4.87 -4.24 -13.12
N VAL A 217 4.74 -3.57 -11.98
CA VAL A 217 4.88 -2.11 -11.85
C VAL A 217 6.29 -1.59 -12.15
N MET A 218 7.30 -2.47 -12.08
CA MET A 218 8.71 -2.14 -12.37
C MET A 218 9.03 -2.20 -13.86
N GLY A 219 8.19 -2.84 -14.66
CA GLY A 219 8.38 -2.99 -16.09
C GLY A 219 8.31 -1.68 -16.88
N ALA A 220 8.77 -1.70 -18.14
CA ALA A 220 8.65 -0.58 -19.05
C ALA A 220 7.17 -0.22 -19.30
N THR A 221 6.88 1.08 -19.32
CA THR A 221 5.52 1.61 -19.49
C THR A 221 5.24 2.07 -20.93
N GLY A 222 6.26 2.08 -21.78
CA GLY A 222 6.22 2.60 -23.15
C GLY A 222 6.61 4.07 -23.28
N GLY A 223 6.86 4.76 -22.16
CA GLY A 223 7.37 6.14 -22.10
C GLY A 223 8.53 6.26 -21.12
N ASP A 224 9.16 7.44 -21.11
CA ASP A 224 10.19 7.79 -20.14
C ASP A 224 9.49 8.15 -18.81
N VAL A 225 9.57 7.28 -17.80
CA VAL A 225 8.93 7.49 -16.51
C VAL A 225 9.91 7.29 -15.36
N VAL A 226 9.60 7.93 -14.24
CA VAL A 226 10.15 7.62 -12.92
C VAL A 226 9.08 7.03 -12.04
N SER A 227 9.39 6.00 -11.28
CA SER A 227 8.50 5.41 -10.26
C SER A 227 9.19 5.44 -8.90
N LEU A 228 8.57 6.11 -7.93
CA LEU A 228 9.06 6.24 -6.57
C LEU A 228 8.23 5.35 -5.66
N GLN A 229 8.85 4.39 -4.98
CA GLN A 229 8.17 3.41 -4.14
C GLN A 229 8.53 3.56 -2.68
N THR A 230 7.52 3.46 -1.81
CA THR A 230 7.70 3.25 -0.38
C THR A 230 6.73 2.20 0.17
N CYS A 231 6.95 1.79 1.42
CA CYS A 231 6.03 0.89 2.12
C CYS A 231 4.88 1.70 2.74
N ILE A 232 3.67 1.14 2.75
CA ILE A 232 2.54 1.63 3.52
C ILE A 232 1.95 0.49 4.36
N GLU A 233 1.24 0.83 5.45
CA GLU A 233 0.73 -0.15 6.39
C GLU A 233 -0.29 -1.10 5.72
N ASN A 234 -1.20 -0.53 4.93
CA ASN A 234 -2.17 -1.26 4.12
C ASN A 234 -2.65 -0.38 2.97
N PHE A 235 -3.44 -0.92 2.05
CA PHE A 235 -4.12 -0.16 0.99
C PHE A 235 -4.96 0.95 1.62
N GLY A 236 -4.77 2.18 1.16
CA GLY A 236 -5.44 3.38 1.68
C GLY A 236 -4.94 3.88 3.04
N ASP A 237 -4.05 3.15 3.72
CA ASP A 237 -3.46 3.58 4.99
C ASP A 237 -2.05 4.13 4.80
N TYR A 238 -1.99 5.44 4.58
CA TYR A 238 -0.74 6.15 4.26
C TYR A 238 0.01 6.67 5.49
N TRP A 239 -0.64 6.75 6.66
CA TRP A 239 -0.07 7.49 7.78
C TRP A 239 0.20 6.67 9.03
N THR A 240 -0.24 5.43 9.07
CA THR A 240 0.14 4.50 10.14
C THR A 240 1.61 4.10 9.98
N PRO A 241 2.45 4.25 11.03
CA PRO A 241 3.90 4.02 10.95
C PRO A 241 4.29 2.54 11.14
N GLY A 242 3.62 1.61 10.51
CA GLY A 242 3.90 0.18 10.63
C GLY A 242 3.11 -0.50 11.75
N PRO A 243 3.45 -1.73 12.14
CA PRO A 243 4.64 -2.49 11.74
C PRO A 243 4.47 -3.43 10.52
N ASN A 244 3.30 -3.51 9.89
CA ASN A 244 2.99 -4.62 8.98
C ASN A 244 3.48 -4.41 7.55
N TRP A 245 3.41 -3.19 7.01
CA TRP A 245 3.89 -2.83 5.66
C TRP A 245 3.35 -3.74 4.54
N PHE A 246 2.04 -4.04 4.56
CA PHE A 246 1.42 -4.99 3.64
C PHE A 246 1.35 -4.53 2.19
N ALA A 247 1.47 -3.24 1.93
CA ALA A 247 1.37 -2.70 0.59
C ALA A 247 2.56 -1.82 0.21
N ARG A 248 2.68 -1.54 -1.08
CA ARG A 248 3.62 -0.60 -1.66
C ARG A 248 2.85 0.55 -2.28
N TYR A 249 3.25 1.75 -1.93
CA TYR A 249 2.76 3.00 -2.50
C TYR A 249 3.76 3.51 -3.53
N ILE A 250 3.28 3.74 -4.73
CA ILE A 250 4.13 4.11 -5.86
C ILE A 250 3.58 5.41 -6.46
N VAL A 251 4.44 6.42 -6.57
CA VAL A 251 4.16 7.63 -7.33
C VAL A 251 4.95 7.55 -8.63
N ARG A 252 4.25 7.63 -9.75
CA ARG A 252 4.85 7.63 -11.08
C ARG A 252 4.76 9.01 -11.70
N GLY A 253 5.85 9.45 -12.32
CA GLY A 253 5.91 10.68 -13.10
C GLY A 253 6.34 10.41 -14.53
N GLU A 254 5.74 11.12 -15.48
CA GLU A 254 6.13 11.14 -16.87
C GLU A 254 7.13 12.26 -17.13
N ARG A 255 8.11 12.00 -18.02
CA ARG A 255 9.15 12.96 -18.37
C ARG A 255 8.58 14.16 -19.10
N VAL A 256 8.97 15.34 -18.65
CA VAL A 256 8.69 16.61 -19.34
C VAL A 256 9.72 16.77 -20.46
N ARG A 257 9.26 17.04 -21.68
CA ARG A 257 10.09 17.29 -22.86
C ARG A 257 10.38 18.77 -23.02
#